data_190e85ffc26dd58b02f2af98509d6422
#
_entry.id   190e85ffc26dd58b02f2af98509d6422
#
_cell.length_a   1.000
_cell.length_b   1.000
_cell.length_c   1.000
_cell.angle_alpha   90.00
_cell.angle_beta   90.00
_cell.angle_gamma   90.00
#
_symmetry.space_group_name_H-M   'P 1'
#
loop_
_entity.id
_entity.type
_entity.pdbx_description
1 polymer ?
#
loop_
_entity_poly.entity_id
_entity_poly.type
_entity_poly.pdbx_seq_one_letter_code
_entity_poly.pdbx_strand_id
1 'polypeptide(L)'
;SADPRLETGAVGLDSPFYVRRAEDNRVAGLIPRNGVTVLIKGPRQVGKTSLLARAQAVARENGQRTLYLDFQLIDESHFESLKGILLYFAHRVARELHTSVKPADVWDDNLGAPESLTSFLEQAVLENGETRLSIVLDEADRIFQYKFRNGFFATIRAWHNRRALDPRWNRLNLMIGHSTEPALFIDHIGDALDPALG
;
A
#
# COMPACT_ATOMS: atom_id res chain seq x y z
N SER A 1 -13.11 -6.46 24.77
CA SER A 1 -12.18 -6.10 23.70
C SER A 1 -12.42 -4.65 23.34
N ALA A 2 -11.40 -3.82 23.45
CA ALA A 2 -11.49 -2.41 23.09
C ALA A 2 -11.92 -2.29 21.61
N ASP A 3 -12.85 -1.39 21.32
CA ASP A 3 -13.26 -1.10 19.96
C ASP A 3 -12.07 -0.44 19.23
N PRO A 4 -11.52 -1.04 18.18
CA PRO A 4 -10.38 -0.48 17.44
C PRO A 4 -10.59 0.96 16.94
N ARG A 5 -11.85 1.36 16.76
CA ARG A 5 -12.21 2.72 16.34
C ARG A 5 -11.85 3.76 17.39
N LEU A 6 -11.90 3.39 18.66
CA LEU A 6 -11.54 4.28 19.78
C LEU A 6 -10.03 4.51 19.86
N GLU A 7 -9.23 3.54 19.44
CA GLU A 7 -7.77 3.64 19.47
C GLU A 7 -7.20 4.32 18.22
N THR A 8 -7.91 4.29 17.12
CA THR A 8 -7.40 4.73 15.80
C THR A 8 -8.04 6.02 15.28
N GLY A 9 -9.00 6.58 15.99
CA GLY A 9 -9.69 7.81 15.58
C GLY A 9 -10.72 7.57 14.47
N ALA A 10 -10.43 7.94 13.24
CA ALA A 10 -11.43 8.02 12.18
C ALA A 10 -11.69 6.73 11.40
N VAL A 11 -10.91 5.65 11.57
CA VAL A 11 -11.02 4.45 10.75
C VAL A 11 -11.89 3.39 11.41
N GLY A 12 -13.05 3.11 10.81
CA GLY A 12 -14.00 2.11 11.29
C GLY A 12 -13.66 0.68 10.87
N LEU A 13 -14.20 -0.31 11.58
CA LEU A 13 -14.03 -1.73 11.28
C LEU A 13 -14.58 -2.14 9.90
N ASP A 14 -15.57 -1.42 9.39
CA ASP A 14 -16.22 -1.68 8.11
C ASP A 14 -15.45 -1.04 6.94
N SER A 15 -14.45 -0.20 7.25
CA SER A 15 -13.56 0.38 6.25
C SER A 15 -12.59 -0.68 5.76
N PRO A 16 -12.27 -0.74 4.45
CA PRO A 16 -11.17 -1.56 3.96
C PRO A 16 -9.79 -1.06 4.43
N PHE A 17 -9.77 0.07 5.13
CA PHE A 17 -8.58 0.72 5.64
C PHE A 17 -8.53 0.60 7.17
N TYR A 18 -7.62 -0.23 7.67
CA TYR A 18 -7.50 -0.51 9.11
C TYR A 18 -6.16 -0.01 9.66
N VAL A 19 -6.20 0.50 10.90
CA VAL A 19 -5.01 0.72 11.70
C VAL A 19 -4.91 -0.38 12.76
N ARG A 20 -3.76 -1.05 12.81
CA ARG A 20 -3.49 -2.15 13.74
C ARG A 20 -2.18 -1.94 14.46
N ARG A 21 -2.09 -2.48 15.68
CA ARG A 21 -0.83 -2.62 16.39
C ARG A 21 -0.16 -3.94 16.01
N ALA A 22 1.16 -4.00 16.11
CA ALA A 22 1.93 -5.17 15.75
C ALA A 22 1.56 -6.43 16.57
N GLU A 23 1.08 -6.25 17.79
CA GLU A 23 0.61 -7.33 18.67
C GLU A 23 -0.80 -7.83 18.34
N ASP A 24 -1.51 -7.20 17.43
CA ASP A 24 -2.87 -7.60 17.04
C ASP A 24 -2.84 -8.73 16.01
N ASN A 25 -3.18 -9.94 16.43
CA ASN A 25 -3.16 -11.14 15.58
C ASN A 25 -4.28 -11.17 14.52
N ARG A 26 -5.24 -10.24 14.55
CA ARG A 26 -6.35 -10.20 13.57
C ARG A 26 -5.94 -9.75 12.18
N VAL A 27 -4.74 -9.21 11.99
CA VAL A 27 -4.23 -8.82 10.67
C VAL A 27 -4.20 -10.02 9.71
N ALA A 28 -3.81 -11.19 10.16
CA ALA A 28 -3.81 -12.40 9.35
C ALA A 28 -5.20 -12.74 8.79
N GLY A 29 -6.27 -12.43 9.52
CA GLY A 29 -7.65 -12.64 9.09
C GLY A 29 -8.15 -11.65 8.04
N LEU A 30 -7.45 -10.52 7.84
CA LEU A 30 -7.80 -9.51 6.84
C LEU A 30 -7.22 -9.81 5.46
N ILE A 31 -6.08 -10.51 5.40
CA ILE A 31 -5.33 -10.75 4.16
C ILE A 31 -6.10 -11.60 3.14
N PRO A 32 -6.88 -12.61 3.53
CA PRO A 32 -7.71 -13.35 2.58
C PRO A 32 -8.79 -12.50 1.92
N ARG A 33 -9.11 -11.33 2.49
CA ARG A 33 -10.08 -10.41 1.92
C ARG A 33 -9.48 -9.70 0.72
N ASN A 34 -10.31 -9.47 -0.28
CA ASN A 34 -9.94 -8.68 -1.44
C ASN A 34 -10.14 -7.19 -1.16
N GLY A 35 -9.24 -6.37 -1.66
CA GLY A 35 -9.39 -4.93 -1.61
C GLY A 35 -9.18 -4.33 -0.23
N VAL A 36 -8.13 -4.76 0.49
CA VAL A 36 -7.81 -4.28 1.83
C VAL A 36 -6.60 -3.37 1.80
N THR A 37 -6.69 -2.24 2.49
CA THR A 37 -5.55 -1.39 2.83
C THR A 37 -5.44 -1.31 4.35
N VAL A 38 -4.32 -1.80 4.89
CA VAL A 38 -4.11 -1.91 6.33
C VAL A 38 -2.89 -1.10 6.75
N LEU A 39 -3.05 -0.29 7.79
CA LEU A 39 -1.93 0.38 8.48
C LEU A 39 -1.53 -0.46 9.69
N ILE A 40 -0.25 -0.78 9.79
CA ILE A 40 0.31 -1.55 10.90
C ILE A 40 1.34 -0.70 11.62
N LYS A 41 1.04 -0.34 12.88
CA LYS A 41 1.95 0.38 13.76
C LYS A 41 2.75 -0.61 14.60
N GLY A 42 4.04 -0.35 14.74
CA GLY A 42 4.90 -1.09 15.66
C GLY A 42 6.29 -0.49 15.72
N PRO A 43 7.03 -0.75 16.80
CA PRO A 43 8.41 -0.31 16.89
C PRO A 43 9.25 -0.97 15.80
N ARG A 44 10.31 -0.27 15.37
CA ARG A 44 11.28 -0.78 14.41
C ARG A 44 11.81 -2.14 14.84
N GLN A 45 11.87 -3.09 13.93
CA GLN A 45 12.48 -4.41 14.08
C GLN A 45 11.86 -5.33 15.15
N VAL A 46 10.78 -4.92 15.83
CA VAL A 46 10.13 -5.75 16.86
C VAL A 46 8.64 -5.86 16.56
N GLY A 47 8.13 -7.08 16.47
CA GLY A 47 6.71 -7.37 16.30
C GLY A 47 6.13 -6.97 14.95
N LYS A 48 6.32 -5.73 14.51
CA LYS A 48 5.77 -5.21 13.25
C LYS A 48 6.29 -5.98 12.04
N THR A 49 7.60 -6.13 11.89
CA THR A 49 8.20 -6.86 10.77
C THR A 49 7.80 -8.33 10.77
N SER A 50 7.76 -8.96 11.96
CA SER A 50 7.30 -10.34 12.10
C SER A 50 5.83 -10.49 11.71
N LEU A 51 4.99 -9.53 12.06
CA LEU A 51 3.58 -9.52 11.70
C LEU A 51 3.40 -9.34 10.18
N LEU A 52 4.15 -8.43 9.56
CA LEU A 52 4.14 -8.22 8.11
C LEU A 52 4.63 -9.48 7.36
N ALA A 53 5.68 -10.13 7.85
CA ALA A 53 6.18 -11.38 7.26
C ALA A 53 5.14 -12.50 7.36
N ARG A 54 4.45 -12.62 8.49
CA ARG A 54 3.35 -13.59 8.68
C ARG A 54 2.20 -13.29 7.75
N ALA A 55 1.83 -12.03 7.63
CA ALA A 55 0.78 -11.58 6.73
C ALA A 55 1.10 -11.94 5.27
N GLN A 56 2.35 -11.75 4.85
CA GLN A 56 2.82 -12.14 3.53
C GLN A 56 2.75 -13.66 3.32
N ALA A 57 3.15 -14.44 4.31
CA ALA A 57 3.06 -15.91 4.24
C ALA A 57 1.61 -16.37 4.07
N VAL A 58 0.67 -15.82 4.85
CA VAL A 58 -0.77 -16.11 4.73
C VAL A 58 -1.29 -15.75 3.35
N ALA A 59 -0.89 -14.60 2.80
CA ALA A 59 -1.28 -14.20 1.45
C ALA A 59 -0.84 -15.24 0.41
N ARG A 60 0.39 -15.71 0.50
CA ARG A 60 0.92 -16.76 -0.41
C ARG A 60 0.17 -18.07 -0.28
N GLU A 61 -0.14 -18.50 0.95
CA GLU A 61 -0.93 -19.70 1.21
C GLU A 61 -2.33 -19.63 0.61
N ASN A 62 -2.86 -18.41 0.43
CA ASN A 62 -4.14 -18.15 -0.21
C ASN A 62 -4.02 -17.87 -1.72
N GLY A 63 -2.89 -18.22 -2.33
CA GLY A 63 -2.69 -18.10 -3.76
C GLY A 63 -2.41 -16.69 -4.27
N GLN A 64 -2.13 -15.75 -3.37
CA GLN A 64 -1.78 -14.39 -3.75
C GLN A 64 -0.28 -14.27 -4.08
N ARG A 65 0.05 -13.41 -5.04
CA ARG A 65 1.42 -12.95 -5.23
C ARG A 65 1.72 -11.88 -4.17
N THR A 66 2.98 -11.79 -3.77
CA THR A 66 3.37 -10.84 -2.73
C THR A 66 4.61 -10.06 -3.15
N LEU A 67 4.67 -8.79 -2.75
CA LEU A 67 5.83 -7.93 -2.91
C LEU A 67 6.11 -7.25 -1.57
N TYR A 68 7.35 -7.34 -1.11
CA TYR A 68 7.79 -6.68 0.13
C TYR A 68 8.77 -5.56 -0.22
N LEU A 69 8.44 -4.33 0.16
CA LEU A 69 9.28 -3.15 0.00
C LEU A 69 9.66 -2.63 1.39
N ASP A 70 10.93 -2.77 1.75
CA ASP A 70 11.50 -2.13 2.93
C ASP A 70 12.06 -0.77 2.52
N PHE A 71 11.39 0.30 2.90
CA PHE A 71 11.79 1.66 2.52
C PHE A 71 13.13 2.08 3.10
N GLN A 72 13.61 1.44 4.15
CA GLN A 72 14.96 1.70 4.68
C GLN A 72 16.07 1.17 3.76
N LEU A 73 15.78 0.16 2.95
CA LEU A 73 16.73 -0.44 2.03
C LEU A 73 16.70 0.18 0.61
N ILE A 74 15.72 1.01 0.31
CA ILE A 74 15.63 1.66 -1.00
C ILE A 74 16.72 2.74 -1.08
N ASP A 75 17.48 2.71 -2.18
CA ASP A 75 18.53 3.69 -2.42
C ASP A 75 17.97 5.11 -2.45
N GLU A 76 18.72 6.04 -1.84
CA GLU A 76 18.32 7.45 -1.73
C GLU A 76 18.04 8.10 -3.09
N SER A 77 18.71 7.66 -4.16
CA SER A 77 18.49 8.18 -5.50
C SER A 77 17.07 8.05 -6.00
N HIS A 78 16.30 7.07 -5.49
CA HIS A 78 14.88 6.91 -5.85
C HIS A 78 13.96 7.90 -5.12
N PHE A 79 14.47 8.63 -4.14
CA PHE A 79 13.71 9.61 -3.36
C PHE A 79 13.93 11.06 -3.81
N GLU A 80 14.56 11.29 -4.93
CA GLU A 80 14.76 12.64 -5.48
C GLU A 80 13.46 13.28 -5.96
N SER A 81 12.49 12.48 -6.37
CA SER A 81 11.20 12.94 -6.86
C SER A 81 10.11 11.89 -6.67
N LEU A 82 8.86 12.33 -6.76
CA LEU A 82 7.71 11.42 -6.81
C LEU A 82 7.86 10.41 -7.96
N LYS A 83 8.29 10.87 -9.13
CA LYS A 83 8.55 9.99 -10.27
C LYS A 83 9.56 8.91 -9.91
N GLY A 84 10.65 9.26 -9.25
CA GLY A 84 11.70 8.33 -8.88
C GLY A 84 11.18 7.17 -8.03
N ILE A 85 10.44 7.46 -6.98
CA ILE A 85 9.93 6.41 -6.09
C ILE A 85 8.79 5.60 -6.72
N LEU A 86 7.90 6.22 -7.48
CA LEU A 86 6.81 5.51 -8.14
C LEU A 86 7.32 4.65 -9.30
N LEU A 87 8.34 5.09 -10.02
CA LEU A 87 8.98 4.28 -11.06
C LEU A 87 9.73 3.08 -10.45
N TYR A 88 10.43 3.29 -9.34
CA TYR A 88 11.02 2.18 -8.58
C TYR A 88 9.96 1.15 -8.19
N PHE A 89 8.81 1.60 -7.69
CA PHE A 89 7.69 0.74 -7.34
C PHE A 89 7.23 -0.11 -8.54
N ALA A 90 7.05 0.53 -9.70
CA ALA A 90 6.67 -0.16 -10.93
C ALA A 90 7.69 -1.25 -11.33
N HIS A 91 8.98 -0.92 -11.29
CA HIS A 91 10.04 -1.89 -11.59
C HIS A 91 10.06 -3.07 -10.62
N ARG A 92 9.82 -2.83 -9.33
CA ARG A 92 9.75 -3.90 -8.34
C ARG A 92 8.57 -4.82 -8.58
N VAL A 93 7.40 -4.28 -8.92
CA VAL A 93 6.23 -5.09 -9.32
C VAL A 93 6.54 -5.91 -10.57
N ALA A 94 7.09 -5.28 -11.59
CA ALA A 94 7.44 -5.95 -12.85
C ALA A 94 8.41 -7.11 -12.61
N ARG A 95 9.41 -6.91 -11.77
CA ARG A 95 10.42 -7.93 -11.44
C ARG A 95 9.81 -9.10 -10.65
N GLU A 96 9.03 -8.79 -9.61
CA GLU A 96 8.45 -9.81 -8.74
C GLU A 96 7.43 -10.69 -9.48
N LEU A 97 6.61 -10.08 -10.32
CA LEU A 97 5.55 -10.77 -11.04
C LEU A 97 5.98 -11.32 -12.41
N HIS A 98 7.21 -11.00 -12.84
CA HIS A 98 7.70 -11.33 -14.18
C HIS A 98 6.72 -10.88 -15.29
N THR A 99 6.28 -9.63 -15.20
CA THR A 99 5.26 -9.10 -16.12
C THR A 99 5.78 -9.03 -17.55
N SER A 100 4.91 -9.31 -18.51
CA SER A 100 5.22 -9.12 -19.93
C SER A 100 5.22 -7.64 -20.30
N VAL A 101 4.31 -6.86 -19.72
CA VAL A 101 4.28 -5.41 -19.85
C VAL A 101 5.38 -4.81 -18.97
N LYS A 102 6.21 -3.95 -19.55
CA LYS A 102 7.27 -3.25 -18.83
C LYS A 102 6.78 -1.87 -18.39
N PRO A 103 7.31 -1.31 -17.29
CA PRO A 103 6.98 0.07 -16.90
C PRO A 103 7.20 1.07 -18.03
N ALA A 104 8.30 0.95 -18.79
CA ALA A 104 8.61 1.84 -19.91
C ALA A 104 7.57 1.80 -21.05
N ASP A 105 6.86 0.69 -21.21
CA ASP A 105 5.84 0.56 -22.26
C ASP A 105 4.58 1.37 -21.98
N VAL A 106 4.35 1.70 -20.70
CA VAL A 106 3.13 2.36 -20.22
C VAL A 106 3.39 3.77 -19.71
N TRP A 107 4.64 4.04 -19.29
CA TRP A 107 4.98 5.30 -18.63
C TRP A 107 4.87 6.48 -19.59
N ASP A 108 4.07 7.48 -19.20
CA ASP A 108 3.90 8.73 -19.93
C ASP A 108 4.13 9.93 -19.00
N ASP A 109 5.25 10.62 -19.21
CA ASP A 109 5.61 11.78 -18.41
C ASP A 109 4.64 12.95 -18.56
N ASN A 110 3.88 13.01 -19.66
CA ASN A 110 2.86 14.05 -19.85
C ASN A 110 1.65 13.85 -18.95
N LEU A 111 1.39 12.62 -18.53
CA LEU A 111 0.28 12.28 -17.61
C LEU A 111 0.74 12.27 -16.15
N GLY A 112 2.03 12.24 -15.91
CA GLY A 112 2.61 12.21 -14.58
C GLY A 112 2.76 10.80 -13.99
N ALA A 113 3.60 10.71 -12.95
CA ALA A 113 3.99 9.46 -12.35
C ALA A 113 2.82 8.69 -11.66
N PRO A 114 1.91 9.33 -10.93
CA PRO A 114 0.78 8.62 -10.31
C PRO A 114 -0.12 7.92 -11.34
N GLU A 115 -0.45 8.59 -12.42
CA GLU A 115 -1.27 8.03 -13.49
C GLU A 115 -0.53 6.92 -14.25
N SER A 116 0.75 7.13 -14.54
CA SER A 116 1.60 6.13 -15.20
C SER A 116 1.71 4.83 -14.39
N LEU A 117 1.98 4.94 -13.09
CA LEU A 117 2.04 3.76 -12.22
C LEU A 117 0.68 3.06 -12.13
N THR A 118 -0.41 3.82 -11.99
CA THR A 118 -1.76 3.28 -11.95
C THR A 118 -2.10 2.51 -13.22
N SER A 119 -1.82 3.08 -14.39
CA SER A 119 -2.01 2.41 -15.68
C SER A 119 -1.14 1.17 -15.84
N PHE A 120 0.10 1.23 -15.35
CA PHE A 120 0.98 0.05 -15.35
C PHE A 120 0.41 -1.08 -14.50
N LEU A 121 -0.07 -0.80 -13.29
CA LEU A 121 -0.69 -1.82 -12.44
C LEU A 121 -1.95 -2.42 -13.08
N GLU A 122 -2.76 -1.60 -13.71
CA GLU A 122 -3.94 -2.10 -14.45
C GLU A 122 -3.53 -3.06 -15.55
N GLN A 123 -2.61 -2.66 -16.42
CA GLN A 123 -2.22 -3.46 -17.59
C GLN A 123 -1.37 -4.69 -17.23
N ALA A 124 -0.42 -4.52 -16.31
CA ALA A 124 0.53 -5.59 -15.97
C ALA A 124 -0.01 -6.61 -14.96
N VAL A 125 -0.95 -6.20 -14.11
CA VAL A 125 -1.41 -7.00 -12.97
C VAL A 125 -2.91 -7.29 -13.07
N LEU A 126 -3.73 -6.26 -13.21
CA LEU A 126 -5.17 -6.37 -13.03
C LEU A 126 -5.94 -6.82 -14.27
N GLU A 127 -5.41 -6.62 -15.47
CA GLU A 127 -6.06 -7.10 -16.69
C GLU A 127 -6.03 -8.62 -16.86
N ASN A 128 -5.06 -9.28 -16.27
CA ASN A 128 -4.87 -10.73 -16.39
C ASN A 128 -5.86 -11.59 -15.57
N GLY A 129 -6.98 -11.05 -15.20
CA GLY A 129 -8.19 -11.73 -14.72
C GLY A 129 -8.12 -12.36 -13.33
N GLU A 130 -7.01 -12.98 -12.92
CA GLU A 130 -6.98 -13.78 -11.70
C GLU A 130 -5.85 -13.42 -10.72
N THR A 131 -4.87 -12.62 -11.14
CA THR A 131 -3.75 -12.27 -10.30
C THR A 131 -4.20 -11.40 -9.12
N ARG A 132 -3.95 -11.87 -7.92
CA ARG A 132 -4.11 -11.11 -6.68
C ARG A 132 -2.73 -10.75 -6.17
N LEU A 133 -2.52 -9.49 -5.84
CA LEU A 133 -1.26 -8.97 -5.38
C LEU A 133 -1.42 -8.32 -4.01
N SER A 134 -0.63 -8.76 -3.05
CA SER A 134 -0.50 -8.12 -1.74
C SER A 134 0.86 -7.46 -1.65
N ILE A 135 0.87 -6.15 -1.47
CA ILE A 135 2.10 -5.34 -1.37
C ILE A 135 2.28 -4.92 0.08
N VAL A 136 3.45 -5.22 0.62
CA VAL A 136 3.89 -4.77 1.93
C VAL A 136 4.84 -3.60 1.76
N LEU A 137 4.50 -2.47 2.36
CA LEU A 137 5.34 -1.28 2.44
C LEU A 137 5.80 -1.13 3.89
N ASP A 138 6.99 -1.62 4.21
CA ASP A 138 7.54 -1.50 5.56
C ASP A 138 8.38 -0.23 5.69
N GLU A 139 8.37 0.36 6.90
CA GLU A 139 9.04 1.63 7.19
C GLU A 139 8.58 2.78 6.26
N ALA A 140 7.28 2.81 5.95
CA ALA A 140 6.71 3.77 5.02
C ALA A 140 6.75 5.21 5.53
N ASP A 141 6.94 5.41 6.83
CA ASP A 141 7.13 6.73 7.43
C ASP A 141 8.39 7.46 6.94
N ARG A 142 9.34 6.76 6.30
CA ARG A 142 10.44 7.40 5.58
C ARG A 142 9.95 8.44 4.58
N ILE A 143 8.81 8.22 3.95
CA ILE A 143 8.22 9.13 2.97
C ILE A 143 7.93 10.53 3.54
N PHE A 144 7.63 10.64 4.83
CA PHE A 144 7.34 11.93 5.46
C PHE A 144 8.48 12.94 5.40
N GLN A 145 9.71 12.49 5.20
CA GLN A 145 10.89 13.33 5.09
C GLN A 145 10.98 14.09 3.76
N TYR A 146 10.17 13.72 2.77
CA TYR A 146 10.29 14.22 1.40
C TYR A 146 9.15 15.17 1.04
N LYS A 147 9.46 16.13 0.17
CA LYS A 147 8.48 17.13 -0.28
C LYS A 147 7.31 16.51 -1.06
N PHE A 148 7.54 15.38 -1.72
CA PHE A 148 6.52 14.69 -2.52
C PHE A 148 5.62 13.75 -1.70
N ARG A 149 5.73 13.73 -0.37
CA ARG A 149 4.96 12.81 0.49
C ARG A 149 3.45 12.83 0.23
N ASN A 150 2.88 14.02 0.01
CA ASN A 150 1.45 14.15 -0.28
C ASN A 150 1.07 13.47 -1.59
N GLY A 151 1.89 13.60 -2.62
CA GLY A 151 1.68 12.95 -3.92
C GLY A 151 1.76 11.43 -3.83
N PHE A 152 2.67 10.91 -3.02
CA PHE A 152 2.79 9.48 -2.78
C PHE A 152 1.53 8.91 -2.13
N PHE A 153 1.10 9.49 -1.01
CA PHE A 153 -0.10 9.01 -0.31
C PHE A 153 -1.39 9.25 -1.09
N ALA A 154 -1.46 10.36 -1.85
CA ALA A 154 -2.58 10.59 -2.75
C ALA A 154 -2.71 9.52 -3.83
N THR A 155 -1.59 8.97 -4.31
CA THR A 155 -1.58 7.86 -5.27
C THR A 155 -2.17 6.58 -4.65
N ILE A 156 -1.73 6.22 -3.45
CA ILE A 156 -2.28 5.06 -2.71
C ILE A 156 -3.78 5.22 -2.47
N ARG A 157 -4.19 6.39 -2.08
CA ARG A 157 -5.59 6.74 -1.87
C ARG A 157 -6.43 6.61 -3.13
N ALA A 158 -5.91 7.07 -4.25
CA ALA A 158 -6.60 6.94 -5.54
C ALA A 158 -6.90 5.47 -5.85
N TRP A 159 -6.00 4.56 -5.53
CA TRP A 159 -6.23 3.11 -5.68
C TRP A 159 -7.33 2.60 -4.76
N HIS A 160 -7.36 3.07 -3.51
CA HIS A 160 -8.45 2.75 -2.60
C HIS A 160 -9.81 3.19 -3.17
N ASN A 161 -9.89 4.45 -3.66
CA ASN A 161 -11.13 4.98 -4.22
C ASN A 161 -11.56 4.26 -5.51
N ARG A 162 -10.60 3.81 -6.33
CA ARG A 162 -10.88 3.05 -7.54
C ARG A 162 -11.61 1.74 -7.30
N ARG A 163 -11.46 1.13 -6.13
CA ARG A 163 -12.15 -0.11 -5.78
C ARG A 163 -13.68 0.00 -5.89
N ALA A 164 -14.22 1.19 -5.58
CA ALA A 164 -15.66 1.44 -5.69
C ALA A 164 -16.15 1.54 -7.14
N LEU A 165 -15.27 1.93 -8.07
CA LEU A 165 -15.60 2.16 -9.47
C LEU A 165 -15.19 1.01 -10.39
N ASP A 166 -14.12 0.32 -10.04
CA ASP A 166 -13.52 -0.76 -10.83
C ASP A 166 -13.18 -1.94 -9.92
N PRO A 167 -13.98 -3.01 -9.97
CA PRO A 167 -13.80 -4.19 -9.09
C PRO A 167 -12.45 -4.89 -9.25
N ARG A 168 -11.73 -4.69 -10.37
CA ARG A 168 -10.39 -5.27 -10.56
C ARG A 168 -9.43 -4.83 -9.46
N TRP A 169 -9.59 -3.59 -8.96
CA TRP A 169 -8.74 -3.03 -7.89
C TRP A 169 -8.92 -3.74 -6.54
N ASN A 170 -9.98 -4.53 -6.35
CA ASN A 170 -10.12 -5.38 -5.18
C ASN A 170 -9.11 -6.53 -5.12
N ARG A 171 -8.38 -6.78 -6.20
CA ARG A 171 -7.30 -7.78 -6.23
C ARG A 171 -5.94 -7.22 -5.79
N LEU A 172 -5.86 -5.93 -5.48
CA LEU A 172 -4.68 -5.29 -4.91
C LEU A 172 -4.89 -5.01 -3.44
N ASN A 173 -4.07 -5.63 -2.59
CA ASN A 173 -4.04 -5.38 -1.15
C ASN A 173 -2.76 -4.63 -0.78
N LEU A 174 -2.88 -3.73 0.18
CA LEU A 174 -1.76 -2.95 0.71
C LEU A 174 -1.66 -3.13 2.22
N MET A 175 -0.47 -3.44 2.69
CA MET A 175 -0.12 -3.48 4.11
C MET A 175 1.00 -2.49 4.35
N ILE A 176 0.73 -1.44 5.11
CA ILE A 176 1.65 -0.32 5.30
C ILE A 176 2.14 -0.33 6.75
N GLY A 177 3.41 -0.68 6.93
CA GLY A 177 4.05 -0.68 8.23
C GLY A 177 4.70 0.67 8.54
N HIS A 178 4.49 1.16 9.75
CA HIS A 178 5.06 2.42 10.18
C HIS A 178 5.40 2.40 11.68
N SER A 179 6.35 3.24 12.08
CA SER A 179 6.80 3.38 13.46
C SER A 179 6.32 4.69 14.11
N THR A 180 5.80 5.64 13.33
CA THR A 180 5.29 6.93 13.82
C THR A 180 3.85 6.81 14.31
N GLU A 181 3.34 7.87 14.94
CA GLU A 181 1.97 7.92 15.43
C GLU A 181 0.96 7.75 14.27
N PRO A 182 -0.09 6.94 14.45
CA PRO A 182 -1.10 6.70 13.42
C PRO A 182 -1.76 7.97 12.89
N ALA A 183 -1.90 9.00 13.73
CA ALA A 183 -2.50 10.28 13.35
C ALA A 183 -1.82 10.91 12.13
N LEU A 184 -0.48 10.84 12.02
CA LEU A 184 0.25 11.39 10.87
C LEU A 184 -0.10 10.68 9.56
N PHE A 185 -0.31 9.37 9.62
CA PHE A 185 -0.75 8.59 8.45
C PHE A 185 -2.21 8.87 8.12
N ILE A 186 -3.07 8.95 9.12
CA ILE A 186 -4.49 9.23 8.95
C ILE A 186 -4.68 10.61 8.33
N ASP A 187 -3.95 11.63 8.78
CA ASP A 187 -4.00 12.98 8.20
C ASP A 187 -3.63 12.98 6.70
N HIS A 188 -2.62 12.20 6.32
CA HIS A 188 -2.17 12.14 4.92
C HIS A 188 -2.96 11.18 4.03
N ILE A 189 -3.54 10.13 4.59
CA ILE A 189 -4.30 9.12 3.85
C ILE A 189 -5.80 9.26 4.14
N GLY A 190 -6.16 9.61 5.37
CA GLY A 190 -7.55 9.70 5.84
C GLY A 190 -8.28 10.92 5.35
N ASP A 191 -7.67 12.12 5.34
CA ASP A 191 -8.25 13.34 4.72
C ASP A 191 -8.65 13.11 3.28
N ALA A 192 -8.06 12.14 2.77
CA ALA A 192 -8.20 11.67 1.45
C ALA A 192 -9.34 10.65 1.28
N LEU A 193 -9.75 9.98 2.31
CA LEU A 193 -10.78 8.94 2.29
C LEU A 193 -12.14 9.47 2.70
N ASP A 194 -12.21 10.62 3.36
CA ASP A 194 -13.45 11.25 3.80
C ASP A 194 -13.72 12.53 3.00
N PRO A 195 -14.64 12.49 2.00
CA PRO A 195 -15.01 13.65 1.23
C PRO A 195 -15.71 14.73 2.05
N ALA A 196 -16.11 14.44 3.30
CA ALA A 196 -16.71 15.43 4.20
C ALA A 196 -15.67 16.33 4.89
N LEU A 197 -14.38 16.01 4.81
CA LEU A 197 -13.27 16.77 5.40
C LEU A 197 -12.48 17.58 4.36
N GLY A 198 -12.89 17.55 3.10
CA GLY A 198 -12.29 18.30 1.99
C GLY A 198 -12.92 19.65 1.77
#